data_86404f2ecfed05ff96a39e95fd46b1ce
#
_entry.id   86404f2ecfed05ff96a39e95fd46b1ce
#
_cell.length_a   1.000
_cell.length_b   1.000
_cell.length_c   1.000
_cell.angle_alpha   90.00
_cell.angle_beta   90.00
_cell.angle_gamma   90.00
#
_symmetry.space_group_name_H-M   'P 1'
#
loop_
_entity.id
_entity.type
_entity.pdbx_description
1 polymer ?
#
loop_
_entity_poly.entity_id
_entity_poly.type
_entity_poly.pdbx_seq_one_letter_code
_entity_poly.pdbx_strand_id
1 'polypeptide(L)'
;MGRDKAALAYQEGVPHVRRTADLLAQVCERVFVSCRADQVGAHEDPALASLPESVERIPDSYDIGGPLNGILSALTAHPNAAFLVAACDLPFLSAAALATLAASRDSQKAITVFENPARDNFLEPLCAIYEPAYAEQAREAMAQGLTCPTKIANAVDVKRLHPDDALFLDNANHPEDFQKAVAMLSGEDMVTVEYFAVFRAQAKRTSEQVALDGSTLADLYERMRVRHGFALTRDSVHVAINDVYASWDAVLQPGDRLVFIPPVSGG
;
A
#
# COMPACT_ATOMS: atom_id res chain seq x y z
N MET A 1 10.18 -13.90 9.37
CA MET A 1 9.59 -13.59 10.68
C MET A 1 8.86 -14.82 11.19
N GLY A 2 9.06 -15.25 12.45
CA GLY A 2 8.35 -16.39 13.03
C GLY A 2 7.01 -16.03 13.69
N ARG A 3 6.44 -14.86 13.39
CA ARG A 3 5.13 -14.40 13.89
C ARG A 3 4.16 -14.22 12.74
N ASP A 4 2.88 -14.52 13.00
CA ASP A 4 1.82 -14.26 12.02
C ASP A 4 1.73 -12.74 11.74
N LYS A 5 1.79 -12.36 10.46
CA LYS A 5 1.76 -10.96 10.04
C LYS A 5 0.42 -10.29 10.39
N ALA A 6 -0.65 -11.05 10.45
CA ALA A 6 -1.98 -10.55 10.82
C ALA A 6 -2.03 -9.99 12.25
N ALA A 7 -1.18 -10.52 13.15
CA ALA A 7 -1.08 -10.10 14.54
C ALA A 7 -0.15 -8.90 14.77
N LEU A 8 0.56 -8.42 13.75
CA LEU A 8 1.42 -7.25 13.89
C LEU A 8 0.57 -6.00 14.15
N ALA A 9 0.99 -5.18 15.09
CA ALA A 9 0.36 -3.89 15.40
C ALA A 9 1.32 -2.76 15.05
N TYR A 10 0.99 -1.99 14.01
CA TYR A 10 1.80 -0.84 13.59
C TYR A 10 1.45 0.43 14.36
N GLN A 11 0.25 0.52 14.92
CA GLN A 11 -0.25 1.66 15.69
C GLN A 11 -1.04 1.16 16.91
N GLU A 12 -0.82 1.77 18.08
CA GLU A 12 -1.61 1.68 19.32
C GLU A 12 -2.03 0.25 19.75
N GLY A 13 -1.25 -0.77 19.42
CA GLY A 13 -1.54 -2.15 19.80
C GLY A 13 -2.71 -2.81 19.06
N VAL A 14 -3.30 -2.15 18.06
CA VAL A 14 -4.37 -2.73 17.24
C VAL A 14 -3.77 -3.66 16.19
N PRO A 15 -4.15 -4.95 16.14
CA PRO A 15 -3.70 -5.87 15.10
C PRO A 15 -3.99 -5.34 13.71
N HIS A 16 -3.04 -5.49 12.78
CA HIS A 16 -3.17 -4.88 11.45
C HIS A 16 -4.34 -5.46 10.65
N VAL A 17 -4.64 -6.73 10.84
CA VAL A 17 -5.84 -7.36 10.25
C VAL A 17 -7.12 -6.64 10.67
N ARG A 18 -7.22 -6.19 11.92
CA ARG A 18 -8.36 -5.44 12.40
C ARG A 18 -8.44 -4.06 11.72
N ARG A 19 -7.31 -3.33 11.66
CA ARG A 19 -7.24 -2.04 10.97
C ARG A 19 -7.63 -2.17 9.49
N THR A 20 -7.14 -3.20 8.80
CA THR A 20 -7.48 -3.46 7.39
C THR A 20 -8.97 -3.75 7.24
N ALA A 21 -9.57 -4.53 8.13
CA ALA A 21 -11.01 -4.81 8.13
C ALA A 21 -11.84 -3.53 8.34
N ASP A 22 -11.44 -2.67 9.28
CA ASP A 22 -12.11 -1.39 9.55
C ASP A 22 -12.00 -0.41 8.36
N LEU A 23 -10.91 -0.44 7.59
CA LEU A 23 -10.77 0.31 6.34
C LEU A 23 -11.68 -0.23 5.24
N LEU A 24 -11.74 -1.55 5.06
CA LEU A 24 -12.61 -2.20 4.08
C LEU A 24 -14.09 -1.94 4.35
N ALA A 25 -14.49 -1.92 5.62
CA ALA A 25 -15.86 -1.63 6.03
C ALA A 25 -16.36 -0.22 5.64
N GLN A 26 -15.45 0.70 5.28
CA GLN A 26 -15.82 2.04 4.80
C GLN A 26 -16.23 2.05 3.32
N VAL A 27 -15.87 1.03 2.55
CA VAL A 27 -16.09 0.97 1.09
C VAL A 27 -16.79 -0.30 0.62
N CYS A 28 -16.94 -1.31 1.50
CA CYS A 28 -17.59 -2.58 1.19
C CYS A 28 -18.80 -2.81 2.09
N GLU A 29 -19.86 -3.41 1.55
CA GLU A 29 -21.08 -3.78 2.31
C GLU A 29 -20.82 -4.89 3.34
N ARG A 30 -19.93 -5.84 2.99
CA ARG A 30 -19.54 -6.96 3.84
C ARG A 30 -18.02 -7.12 3.81
N VAL A 31 -17.47 -7.49 4.95
CA VAL A 31 -16.04 -7.73 5.09
C VAL A 31 -15.82 -9.18 5.51
N PHE A 32 -14.86 -9.81 4.88
CA PHE A 32 -14.47 -11.19 5.13
C PHE A 32 -12.97 -11.26 5.45
N VAL A 33 -12.59 -12.22 6.25
CA VAL A 33 -11.19 -12.59 6.42
C VAL A 33 -10.97 -13.99 5.86
N SER A 34 -10.03 -14.11 4.91
CA SER A 34 -9.53 -15.40 4.44
C SER A 34 -8.58 -15.97 5.48
N CYS A 35 -8.73 -17.23 5.81
CA CYS A 35 -7.93 -17.91 6.84
C CYS A 35 -7.78 -19.40 6.50
N ARG A 36 -6.73 -20.00 7.04
CA ARG A 36 -6.59 -21.46 6.97
C ARG A 36 -7.61 -22.13 7.91
N ALA A 37 -7.99 -23.36 7.59
CA ALA A 37 -8.95 -24.12 8.39
C ALA A 37 -8.49 -24.33 9.85
N ASP A 38 -7.18 -24.40 10.10
CA ASP A 38 -6.58 -24.54 11.43
C ASP A 38 -6.58 -23.23 12.26
N GLN A 39 -6.88 -22.09 11.63
CA GLN A 39 -6.95 -20.79 12.32
C GLN A 39 -8.35 -20.46 12.87
N VAL A 40 -9.34 -21.30 12.64
CA VAL A 40 -10.71 -21.10 13.11
C VAL A 40 -11.13 -22.16 14.10
N GLY A 41 -12.09 -21.85 14.98
CA GLY A 41 -12.63 -22.80 15.96
C GLY A 41 -12.00 -22.70 17.35
N ALA A 42 -11.87 -23.82 18.07
CA ALA A 42 -11.47 -23.85 19.48
C ALA A 42 -10.08 -23.26 19.80
N HIS A 43 -9.24 -23.11 18.80
CA HIS A 43 -7.90 -22.51 18.90
C HIS A 43 -7.76 -21.37 17.88
N GLU A 44 -8.78 -20.50 17.80
CA GLU A 44 -8.74 -19.35 16.89
C GLU A 44 -7.50 -18.49 17.14
N ASP A 45 -6.87 -18.06 16.02
CA ASP A 45 -5.73 -17.16 16.08
C ASP A 45 -6.13 -15.86 16.82
N PRO A 46 -5.36 -15.39 17.81
CA PRO A 46 -5.67 -14.16 18.55
C PRO A 46 -5.88 -12.93 17.67
N ALA A 47 -5.23 -12.86 16.51
CA ALA A 47 -5.42 -11.78 15.56
C ALA A 47 -6.82 -11.84 14.94
N LEU A 48 -7.30 -13.04 14.58
CA LEU A 48 -8.66 -13.24 14.06
C LEU A 48 -9.71 -13.02 15.14
N ALA A 49 -9.43 -13.42 16.39
CA ALA A 49 -10.30 -13.17 17.53
C ALA A 49 -10.48 -11.66 17.85
N SER A 50 -9.55 -10.80 17.40
CA SER A 50 -9.66 -9.35 17.53
C SER A 50 -10.65 -8.71 16.56
N LEU A 51 -11.09 -9.43 15.54
CA LEU A 51 -12.01 -8.91 14.53
C LEU A 51 -13.44 -8.79 15.08
N PRO A 52 -14.23 -7.79 14.60
CA PRO A 52 -15.64 -7.70 14.93
C PRO A 52 -16.42 -8.94 14.49
N GLU A 53 -17.51 -9.25 15.18
CA GLU A 53 -18.43 -10.32 14.79
C GLU A 53 -19.02 -10.15 13.38
N SER A 54 -19.08 -8.91 12.90
CA SER A 54 -19.53 -8.57 11.54
C SER A 54 -18.55 -8.99 10.44
N VAL A 55 -17.29 -9.32 10.78
CA VAL A 55 -16.31 -9.83 9.84
C VAL A 55 -16.41 -11.35 9.78
N GLU A 56 -16.88 -11.86 8.65
CA GLU A 56 -17.08 -13.29 8.44
C GLU A 56 -15.75 -13.99 8.05
N ARG A 57 -15.63 -15.28 8.40
CA ARG A 57 -14.44 -16.09 8.05
C ARG A 57 -14.73 -16.89 6.79
N ILE A 58 -13.79 -16.85 5.84
CA ILE A 58 -13.78 -17.71 4.66
C ILE A 58 -12.55 -18.62 4.76
N PRO A 59 -12.73 -19.89 5.15
CA PRO A 59 -11.63 -20.86 5.15
C PRO A 59 -11.12 -21.15 3.75
N ASP A 60 -9.81 -21.37 3.63
CA ASP A 60 -9.18 -21.85 2.41
C ASP A 60 -9.80 -23.18 1.97
N SER A 61 -10.26 -23.25 0.74
CA SER A 61 -10.99 -24.39 0.18
C SER A 61 -10.26 -25.13 -0.95
N TYR A 62 -9.06 -24.67 -1.29
CA TYR A 62 -8.23 -25.26 -2.33
C TYR A 62 -6.95 -25.87 -1.74
N ASP A 63 -6.43 -26.93 -2.34
CA ASP A 63 -5.14 -27.53 -1.97
C ASP A 63 -3.98 -26.83 -2.69
N ILE A 64 -3.87 -25.52 -2.46
CA ILE A 64 -2.78 -24.69 -2.96
C ILE A 64 -2.28 -23.75 -1.86
N GLY A 65 -1.00 -23.48 -1.86
CA GLY A 65 -0.41 -22.47 -0.96
C GLY A 65 -0.58 -21.05 -1.50
N GLY A 66 -0.51 -20.10 -0.57
CA GLY A 66 -0.44 -18.67 -0.90
C GLY A 66 -1.80 -17.99 -1.12
N PRO A 67 -1.76 -16.70 -1.49
CA PRO A 67 -2.95 -15.84 -1.44
C PRO A 67 -4.00 -16.16 -2.51
N LEU A 68 -3.66 -16.89 -3.57
CA LEU A 68 -4.63 -17.31 -4.58
C LEU A 68 -5.73 -18.20 -3.98
N ASN A 69 -5.38 -19.01 -2.97
CA ASN A 69 -6.35 -19.84 -2.26
C ASN A 69 -7.47 -19.00 -1.67
N GLY A 70 -7.13 -17.98 -0.89
CA GLY A 70 -8.12 -17.09 -0.29
C GLY A 70 -8.98 -16.35 -1.31
N ILE A 71 -8.38 -15.86 -2.39
CA ILE A 71 -9.11 -15.18 -3.48
C ILE A 71 -10.15 -16.12 -4.11
N LEU A 72 -9.73 -17.33 -4.47
CA LEU A 72 -10.62 -18.32 -5.09
C LEU A 72 -11.67 -18.86 -4.11
N SER A 73 -11.31 -19.04 -2.85
CA SER A 73 -12.26 -19.46 -1.82
C SER A 73 -13.38 -18.44 -1.63
N ALA A 74 -13.04 -17.15 -1.62
CA ALA A 74 -14.02 -16.08 -1.54
C ALA A 74 -14.97 -16.06 -2.75
N LEU A 75 -14.43 -16.10 -3.96
CA LEU A 75 -15.21 -16.14 -5.20
C LEU A 75 -16.06 -17.41 -5.33
N THR A 76 -15.62 -18.53 -4.75
CA THR A 76 -16.37 -19.79 -4.74
C THR A 76 -17.50 -19.75 -3.72
N ALA A 77 -17.27 -19.18 -2.55
CA ALA A 77 -18.28 -19.02 -1.51
C ALA A 77 -19.41 -18.05 -1.93
N HIS A 78 -19.04 -17.03 -2.74
CA HIS A 78 -19.98 -16.00 -3.21
C HIS A 78 -19.83 -15.76 -4.72
N PRO A 79 -20.34 -16.67 -5.57
CA PRO A 79 -20.01 -16.71 -7.01
C PRO A 79 -20.58 -15.53 -7.82
N ASN A 80 -21.44 -14.73 -7.25
CA ASN A 80 -22.04 -13.56 -7.89
C ASN A 80 -21.52 -12.22 -7.35
N ALA A 81 -20.57 -12.27 -6.41
CA ALA A 81 -20.01 -11.07 -5.78
C ALA A 81 -18.60 -10.78 -6.33
N ALA A 82 -18.30 -9.49 -6.54
CA ALA A 82 -16.94 -9.05 -6.71
C ALA A 82 -16.28 -8.85 -5.34
N PHE A 83 -14.98 -9.10 -5.25
CA PHE A 83 -14.23 -8.96 -4.02
C PHE A 83 -13.12 -7.91 -4.14
N LEU A 84 -13.15 -6.91 -3.29
CA LEU A 84 -12.00 -6.06 -3.03
C LEU A 84 -11.10 -6.80 -2.04
N VAL A 85 -9.93 -7.19 -2.51
CA VAL A 85 -8.91 -7.91 -1.73
C VAL A 85 -7.86 -6.92 -1.26
N ALA A 86 -7.54 -6.97 0.04
CA ALA A 86 -6.44 -6.23 0.64
C ALA A 86 -5.62 -7.14 1.55
N ALA A 87 -4.31 -7.15 1.36
CA ALA A 87 -3.40 -7.89 2.22
C ALA A 87 -3.24 -7.20 3.58
N CYS A 88 -3.03 -8.01 4.63
CA CYS A 88 -2.77 -7.51 5.99
C CYS A 88 -1.30 -7.15 6.24
N ASP A 89 -0.48 -6.98 5.21
CA ASP A 89 0.91 -6.53 5.28
C ASP A 89 1.17 -5.22 4.53
N LEU A 90 0.10 -4.44 4.29
CA LEU A 90 0.13 -3.11 3.69
C LEU A 90 -0.06 -2.03 4.78
N PRO A 91 0.98 -1.65 5.53
CA PRO A 91 0.86 -0.77 6.70
C PRO A 91 0.34 0.63 6.35
N PHE A 92 0.61 1.11 5.14
CA PHE A 92 0.22 2.44 4.68
C PHE A 92 -1.10 2.47 3.92
N LEU A 93 -1.81 1.34 3.83
CA LEU A 93 -3.11 1.29 3.18
C LEU A 93 -4.08 2.31 3.83
N SER A 94 -4.77 3.07 2.99
CA SER A 94 -5.65 4.16 3.42
C SER A 94 -7.07 4.01 2.88
N ALA A 95 -8.04 4.63 3.56
CA ALA A 95 -9.41 4.70 3.08
C ALA A 95 -9.52 5.38 1.71
N ALA A 96 -8.69 6.41 1.44
CA ALA A 96 -8.66 7.11 0.16
C ALA A 96 -8.21 6.19 -0.99
N ALA A 97 -7.18 5.36 -0.77
CA ALA A 97 -6.72 4.39 -1.77
C ALA A 97 -7.81 3.34 -2.07
N LEU A 98 -8.48 2.81 -1.04
CA LEU A 98 -9.57 1.86 -1.21
C LEU A 98 -10.80 2.50 -1.90
N ALA A 99 -11.14 3.74 -1.58
CA ALA A 99 -12.22 4.48 -2.25
C ALA A 99 -11.90 4.71 -3.74
N THR A 100 -10.64 5.05 -4.06
CA THR A 100 -10.18 5.19 -5.45
C THR A 100 -10.30 3.87 -6.21
N LEU A 101 -9.87 2.77 -5.59
CA LEU A 101 -10.00 1.43 -6.18
C LEU A 101 -11.46 1.06 -6.42
N ALA A 102 -12.33 1.26 -5.43
CA ALA A 102 -13.77 0.96 -5.53
C ALA A 102 -14.46 1.82 -6.61
N ALA A 103 -14.18 3.13 -6.64
CA ALA A 103 -14.74 4.04 -7.65
C ALA A 103 -14.24 3.73 -9.07
N SER A 104 -13.08 3.10 -9.19
CA SER A 104 -12.47 2.74 -10.47
C SER A 104 -12.84 1.33 -10.94
N ARG A 105 -13.67 0.59 -10.20
CA ARG A 105 -14.10 -0.76 -10.56
C ARG A 105 -14.61 -0.83 -11.99
N ASP A 106 -14.22 -1.87 -12.71
CA ASP A 106 -14.71 -2.16 -14.05
C ASP A 106 -15.19 -3.63 -14.12
N SER A 107 -16.50 -3.83 -14.08
CA SER A 107 -17.12 -5.16 -14.08
C SER A 107 -16.99 -5.91 -15.41
N GLN A 108 -16.47 -5.27 -16.46
CA GLN A 108 -16.18 -5.92 -17.74
C GLN A 108 -14.77 -6.53 -17.79
N LYS A 109 -13.94 -6.23 -16.79
CA LYS A 109 -12.60 -6.77 -16.64
C LYS A 109 -12.58 -7.88 -15.59
N ALA A 110 -11.61 -8.78 -15.67
CA ALA A 110 -11.45 -9.81 -14.65
C ALA A 110 -10.96 -9.21 -13.31
N ILE A 111 -10.09 -8.20 -13.39
CA ILE A 111 -9.48 -7.55 -12.23
C ILE A 111 -9.39 -6.04 -12.49
N THR A 112 -9.67 -5.24 -11.46
CA THR A 112 -9.23 -3.84 -11.37
C THR A 112 -8.09 -3.78 -10.35
N VAL A 113 -6.91 -3.30 -10.76
CA VAL A 113 -5.66 -3.47 -9.98
C VAL A 113 -4.74 -2.26 -10.12
N PHE A 114 -4.02 -1.92 -9.05
CA PHE A 114 -2.97 -0.91 -9.11
C PHE A 114 -1.69 -1.46 -9.74
N GLU A 115 -1.03 -0.64 -10.55
CA GLU A 115 0.37 -0.79 -10.93
C GLU A 115 1.26 -0.02 -9.96
N ASN A 116 2.27 -0.67 -9.43
CA ASN A 116 3.23 -0.03 -8.54
C ASN A 116 4.42 0.52 -9.34
N PRO A 117 4.52 1.85 -9.54
CA PRO A 117 5.59 2.45 -10.33
C PRO A 117 6.97 2.31 -9.65
N ALA A 118 7.01 2.17 -8.32
CA ALA A 118 8.26 1.94 -7.59
C ALA A 118 8.81 0.51 -7.77
N ARG A 119 8.04 -0.40 -8.40
CA ARG A 119 8.38 -1.81 -8.63
C ARG A 119 8.18 -2.19 -10.10
N ASP A 120 8.76 -1.43 -11.03
CA ASP A 120 8.70 -1.68 -12.48
C ASP A 120 7.26 -1.91 -13.00
N ASN A 121 6.30 -1.13 -12.51
CA ASN A 121 4.88 -1.26 -12.82
C ASN A 121 4.31 -2.66 -12.52
N PHE A 122 4.78 -3.26 -11.45
CA PHE A 122 4.28 -4.53 -10.95
C PHE A 122 2.80 -4.41 -10.57
N LEU A 123 1.96 -5.36 -11.00
CA LEU A 123 0.57 -5.42 -10.59
C LEU A 123 0.48 -5.89 -9.13
N GLU A 124 -0.27 -5.16 -8.30
CA GLU A 124 -0.45 -5.48 -6.88
C GLU A 124 -1.75 -6.29 -6.64
N PRO A 125 -1.69 -7.61 -6.82
CA PRO A 125 -2.89 -8.46 -6.78
C PRO A 125 -3.52 -8.55 -5.40
N LEU A 126 -2.81 -8.13 -4.37
CA LEU A 126 -3.30 -8.10 -2.99
C LEU A 126 -3.76 -6.70 -2.54
N CYS A 127 -3.99 -5.79 -3.51
CA CYS A 127 -4.77 -4.56 -3.38
C CYS A 127 -5.53 -4.36 -4.70
N ALA A 128 -6.58 -5.18 -4.93
CA ALA A 128 -7.27 -5.27 -6.21
C ALA A 128 -8.73 -5.69 -6.04
N ILE A 129 -9.56 -5.42 -7.06
CA ILE A 129 -10.94 -5.95 -7.14
C ILE A 129 -10.96 -7.10 -8.13
N TYR A 130 -11.50 -8.21 -7.71
CA TYR A 130 -11.70 -9.43 -8.48
C TYR A 130 -13.18 -9.58 -8.83
N GLU A 131 -13.48 -9.66 -10.12
CA GLU A 131 -14.84 -9.94 -10.61
C GLU A 131 -15.13 -11.45 -10.62
N PRO A 132 -16.38 -11.87 -10.58
CA PRO A 132 -16.75 -13.30 -10.60
C PRO A 132 -16.11 -14.10 -11.75
N ALA A 133 -15.97 -13.49 -12.93
CA ALA A 133 -15.37 -14.11 -14.10
C ALA A 133 -13.89 -14.54 -13.89
N TYR A 134 -13.17 -13.90 -12.99
CA TYR A 134 -11.80 -14.27 -12.67
C TYR A 134 -11.66 -15.70 -12.15
N ALA A 135 -12.69 -16.21 -11.43
CA ALA A 135 -12.61 -17.52 -10.79
C ALA A 135 -12.38 -18.66 -11.82
N GLU A 136 -13.01 -18.59 -12.98
CA GLU A 136 -12.83 -19.58 -14.05
C GLU A 136 -11.46 -19.43 -14.69
N GLN A 137 -11.07 -18.22 -15.06
CA GLN A 137 -9.76 -17.92 -15.65
C GLN A 137 -8.60 -18.36 -14.74
N ALA A 138 -8.74 -18.15 -13.43
CA ALA A 138 -7.73 -18.60 -12.47
C ALA A 138 -7.68 -20.12 -12.35
N ARG A 139 -8.82 -20.84 -12.39
CA ARG A 139 -8.82 -22.31 -12.41
C ARG A 139 -8.18 -22.87 -13.67
N GLU A 140 -8.41 -22.27 -14.82
CA GLU A 140 -7.74 -22.64 -16.08
C GLU A 140 -6.22 -22.44 -15.99
N ALA A 141 -5.78 -21.31 -15.42
CA ALA A 141 -4.37 -21.03 -15.19
C ALA A 141 -3.74 -22.04 -14.21
N MET A 142 -4.45 -22.40 -13.13
CA MET A 142 -4.02 -23.43 -12.19
C MET A 142 -3.86 -24.80 -12.85
N ALA A 143 -4.75 -25.18 -13.75
CA ALA A 143 -4.64 -26.42 -14.52
C ALA A 143 -3.37 -26.45 -15.40
N GLN A 144 -2.82 -25.29 -15.72
CA GLN A 144 -1.55 -25.09 -16.42
C GLN A 144 -0.34 -24.94 -15.47
N GLY A 145 -0.54 -25.11 -14.16
CA GLY A 145 0.50 -24.99 -13.14
C GLY A 145 0.81 -23.56 -12.68
N LEU A 146 -0.02 -22.56 -13.04
CA LEU A 146 0.14 -21.17 -12.58
C LEU A 146 -0.64 -20.96 -11.27
N THR A 147 0.07 -20.72 -10.17
CA THR A 147 -0.54 -20.46 -8.85
C THR A 147 -0.20 -19.08 -8.28
N CYS A 148 0.62 -18.30 -8.98
CA CYS A 148 0.99 -16.95 -8.55
C CYS A 148 -0.06 -15.94 -9.03
N PRO A 149 -0.74 -15.20 -8.11
CA PRO A 149 -1.76 -14.22 -8.49
C PRO A 149 -1.27 -13.16 -9.48
N THR A 150 -0.04 -12.67 -9.32
CA THR A 150 0.55 -11.69 -10.25
C THR A 150 0.74 -12.24 -11.65
N LYS A 151 1.20 -13.49 -11.77
CA LYS A 151 1.37 -14.12 -13.09
C LYS A 151 0.01 -14.31 -13.79
N ILE A 152 -1.03 -14.68 -13.03
CA ILE A 152 -2.38 -14.81 -13.55
C ILE A 152 -2.93 -13.44 -13.93
N ALA A 153 -2.77 -12.42 -13.10
CA ALA A 153 -3.19 -11.05 -13.38
C ALA A 153 -2.57 -10.50 -14.68
N ASN A 154 -1.33 -10.87 -14.99
CA ASN A 154 -0.68 -10.49 -16.27
C ASN A 154 -1.19 -11.30 -17.48
N ALA A 155 -1.92 -12.38 -17.27
CA ALA A 155 -2.44 -13.24 -18.33
C ALA A 155 -3.93 -13.04 -18.64
N VAL A 156 -4.64 -12.28 -17.81
CA VAL A 156 -6.08 -11.99 -17.94
C VAL A 156 -6.33 -10.52 -18.30
N ASP A 157 -7.56 -10.21 -18.69
CA ASP A 157 -7.94 -8.83 -19.02
C ASP A 157 -8.14 -8.01 -17.73
N VAL A 158 -7.31 -7.00 -17.52
CA VAL A 158 -7.29 -6.18 -16.31
C VAL A 158 -7.46 -4.70 -16.61
N LYS A 159 -8.12 -3.99 -15.68
CA LYS A 159 -8.06 -2.53 -15.62
C LYS A 159 -6.91 -2.12 -14.70
N ARG A 160 -5.93 -1.42 -15.26
CA ARG A 160 -4.75 -0.92 -14.54
C ARG A 160 -4.99 0.49 -14.01
N LEU A 161 -4.63 0.72 -12.76
CA LEU A 161 -4.70 2.03 -12.12
C LEU A 161 -3.28 2.48 -11.80
N HIS A 162 -2.97 3.73 -12.10
CA HIS A 162 -1.66 4.33 -11.87
C HIS A 162 -1.79 5.35 -10.75
N PRO A 163 -1.38 5.02 -9.51
CA PRO A 163 -1.44 5.96 -8.40
C PRO A 163 -0.33 7.00 -8.52
N ASP A 164 -0.65 8.26 -8.19
CA ASP A 164 0.36 9.33 -8.10
C ASP A 164 1.36 9.09 -6.96
N ASP A 165 0.93 8.41 -5.91
CA ASP A 165 1.75 7.99 -4.77
C ASP A 165 1.43 6.52 -4.47
N ALA A 166 2.45 5.68 -4.54
CA ALA A 166 2.32 4.24 -4.37
C ALA A 166 2.73 3.74 -2.97
N LEU A 167 3.02 4.64 -2.03
CA LEU A 167 3.44 4.25 -0.67
C LEU A 167 2.46 3.28 0.01
N PHE A 168 1.15 3.44 -0.25
CA PHE A 168 0.12 2.55 0.30
C PHE A 168 0.19 1.10 -0.21
N LEU A 169 0.99 0.83 -1.26
CA LEU A 169 1.26 -0.50 -1.81
C LEU A 169 2.53 -1.13 -1.24
N ASP A 170 3.30 -0.38 -0.43
CA ASP A 170 4.50 -0.92 0.20
C ASP A 170 4.12 -1.92 1.29
N ASN A 171 4.65 -3.12 1.17
CA ASN A 171 4.41 -4.20 2.13
C ASN A 171 5.57 -4.34 3.13
N ALA A 172 5.26 -4.73 4.35
CA ALA A 172 6.24 -4.99 5.40
C ALA A 172 6.50 -6.49 5.52
N ASN A 173 7.50 -6.98 4.79
CA ASN A 173 7.84 -8.41 4.74
C ASN A 173 8.93 -8.81 5.74
N HIS A 174 9.82 -7.87 6.11
CA HIS A 174 10.93 -8.07 7.02
C HIS A 174 10.76 -7.29 8.34
N PRO A 175 11.46 -7.69 9.41
CA PRO A 175 11.42 -6.94 10.68
C PRO A 175 11.79 -5.47 10.55
N GLU A 176 12.71 -5.15 9.64
CA GLU A 176 13.16 -3.80 9.34
C GLU A 176 12.04 -2.98 8.68
N ASP A 177 11.30 -3.56 7.73
CA ASP A 177 10.14 -2.91 7.10
C ASP A 177 9.07 -2.59 8.16
N PHE A 178 8.86 -3.51 9.11
CA PHE A 178 7.91 -3.31 10.20
C PHE A 178 8.32 -2.14 11.09
N GLN A 179 9.59 -2.08 11.53
CA GLN A 179 10.08 -0.98 12.36
C GLN A 179 9.98 0.35 11.64
N LYS A 180 10.36 0.38 10.35
CA LYS A 180 10.24 1.55 9.50
C LYS A 180 8.77 2.00 9.37
N ALA A 181 7.84 1.08 9.14
CA ALA A 181 6.43 1.40 9.05
C ALA A 181 5.87 1.95 10.37
N VAL A 182 6.28 1.38 11.52
CA VAL A 182 5.88 1.89 12.84
C VAL A 182 6.37 3.33 13.03
N ALA A 183 7.66 3.61 12.78
CA ALA A 183 8.23 4.94 12.91
C ALA A 183 7.51 5.96 12.02
N MET A 184 7.26 5.59 10.75
CA MET A 184 6.51 6.44 9.82
C MET A 184 5.07 6.71 10.27
N LEU A 185 4.37 5.72 10.79
CA LEU A 185 2.97 5.85 11.21
C LEU A 185 2.81 6.53 12.57
N SER A 186 3.80 6.41 13.47
CA SER A 186 3.83 7.17 14.73
C SER A 186 4.17 8.64 14.54
N GLY A 187 4.72 9.00 13.39
CA GLY A 187 5.19 10.36 13.11
C GLY A 187 6.50 10.71 13.85
N GLU A 188 7.13 9.73 14.49
CA GLU A 188 8.38 9.95 15.24
C GLU A 188 9.54 10.29 14.30
N ASP A 189 9.54 9.77 13.08
CA ASP A 189 10.61 9.97 12.09
C ASP A 189 10.12 10.77 10.87
N MET A 190 9.38 11.86 11.08
CA MET A 190 8.89 12.71 10.01
C MET A 190 9.66 14.03 9.93
N VAL A 191 9.83 14.53 8.72
CA VAL A 191 10.27 15.91 8.46
C VAL A 191 9.18 16.66 7.70
N THR A 192 9.11 17.96 7.88
CA THR A 192 8.20 18.83 7.14
C THR A 192 8.92 19.42 5.93
N VAL A 193 8.46 19.14 4.74
CA VAL A 193 8.93 19.81 3.52
C VAL A 193 8.00 20.97 3.17
N GLU A 194 8.51 22.18 3.13
CA GLU A 194 7.77 23.39 2.73
C GLU A 194 8.12 23.81 1.30
N TYR A 195 7.09 24.16 0.53
CA TYR A 195 7.21 24.50 -0.87
C TYR A 195 6.98 25.98 -1.12
N PHE A 196 7.90 26.60 -1.84
CA PHE A 196 7.83 27.98 -2.27
C PHE A 196 7.96 28.09 -3.80
N ALA A 197 7.49 29.19 -4.35
CA ALA A 197 7.64 29.54 -5.77
C ALA A 197 7.32 28.36 -6.71
N VAL A 198 8.23 27.99 -7.58
CA VAL A 198 8.06 26.93 -8.57
C VAL A 198 7.73 25.56 -7.94
N PHE A 199 8.31 25.23 -6.80
CA PHE A 199 8.03 23.98 -6.10
C PHE A 199 6.60 23.92 -5.58
N ARG A 200 6.06 25.03 -5.05
CA ARG A 200 4.65 25.11 -4.65
C ARG A 200 3.70 24.93 -5.83
N ALA A 201 4.02 25.53 -6.97
CA ALA A 201 3.22 25.39 -8.17
C ALA A 201 3.18 23.96 -8.69
N GLN A 202 4.31 23.27 -8.64
CA GLN A 202 4.44 21.88 -9.10
C GLN A 202 3.85 20.89 -8.11
N ALA A 203 4.12 21.03 -6.81
CA ALA A 203 3.58 20.16 -5.75
C ALA A 203 2.08 20.39 -5.49
N LYS A 204 1.52 21.53 -5.92
CA LYS A 204 0.11 21.97 -5.68
C LYS A 204 -0.26 21.98 -4.20
N ARG A 205 0.70 22.21 -3.32
CA ARG A 205 0.56 22.29 -1.86
C ARG A 205 1.63 23.21 -1.26
N THR A 206 1.40 23.66 -0.03
CA THR A 206 2.35 24.53 0.68
C THR A 206 3.39 23.77 1.46
N SER A 207 3.03 22.59 1.95
CA SER A 207 3.91 21.71 2.73
C SER A 207 3.37 20.27 2.73
N GLU A 208 4.22 19.33 3.10
CA GLU A 208 3.84 17.96 3.42
C GLU A 208 4.79 17.33 4.44
N GLN A 209 4.29 16.31 5.13
CA GLN A 209 5.10 15.47 6.00
C GLN A 209 5.74 14.36 5.17
N VAL A 210 7.03 14.17 5.34
CA VAL A 210 7.80 13.14 4.63
C VAL A 210 8.59 12.31 5.64
N ALA A 211 8.49 10.99 5.52
CA ALA A 211 9.19 10.10 6.42
C ALA A 211 10.70 10.07 6.15
N LEU A 212 11.46 10.03 7.24
CA LEU A 212 12.87 9.70 7.25
C LEU A 212 13.01 8.17 7.17
N ASP A 213 13.37 7.68 6.01
CA ASP A 213 13.53 6.24 5.75
C ASP A 213 15.01 5.80 5.77
N GLY A 214 15.85 6.62 6.37
CA GLY A 214 17.31 6.45 6.37
C GLY A 214 17.99 6.90 5.08
N SER A 215 17.23 7.46 4.13
CA SER A 215 17.78 8.05 2.91
C SER A 215 18.47 9.38 3.20
N THR A 216 19.41 9.75 2.34
CA THR A 216 20.08 11.05 2.41
C THR A 216 19.11 12.18 2.01
N LEU A 217 19.46 13.42 2.34
CA LEU A 217 18.71 14.60 1.87
C LEU A 217 18.65 14.65 0.34
N ALA A 218 19.71 14.20 -0.33
CA ALA A 218 19.79 14.11 -1.79
C ALA A 218 18.78 13.10 -2.34
N ASP A 219 18.66 11.91 -1.72
CA ASP A 219 17.71 10.88 -2.13
C ASP A 219 16.26 11.33 -1.86
N LEU A 220 16.04 12.01 -0.73
CA LEU A 220 14.74 12.60 -0.42
C LEU A 220 14.33 13.62 -1.50
N TYR A 221 15.22 14.52 -1.91
CA TYR A 221 14.94 15.46 -2.98
C TYR A 221 14.59 14.77 -4.30
N GLU A 222 15.32 13.75 -4.70
CA GLU A 222 15.04 13.02 -5.95
C GLU A 222 13.69 12.29 -5.90
N ARG A 223 13.32 11.71 -4.77
CA ARG A 223 11.97 11.14 -4.59
C ARG A 223 10.88 12.20 -4.74
N MET A 224 11.06 13.38 -4.10
CA MET A 224 10.12 14.48 -4.20
C MET A 224 10.05 15.03 -5.62
N ARG A 225 11.20 15.09 -6.30
CA ARG A 225 11.31 15.53 -7.69
C ARG A 225 10.50 14.63 -8.64
N VAL A 226 10.63 13.33 -8.49
CA VAL A 226 9.86 12.35 -9.28
C VAL A 226 8.38 12.43 -8.93
N ARG A 227 8.05 12.44 -7.63
CA ARG A 227 6.66 12.46 -7.13
C ARG A 227 5.87 13.67 -7.60
N HIS A 228 6.47 14.84 -7.60
CA HIS A 228 5.79 16.11 -7.92
C HIS A 228 6.14 16.68 -9.30
N GLY A 229 6.98 15.97 -10.06
CA GLY A 229 7.41 16.44 -11.38
C GLY A 229 8.25 17.71 -11.32
N PHE A 230 9.13 17.87 -10.31
CA PHE A 230 10.00 19.04 -10.23
C PHE A 230 10.96 19.08 -11.42
N ALA A 231 10.95 20.21 -12.13
CA ALA A 231 11.77 20.42 -13.32
C ALA A 231 13.25 20.69 -12.97
N LEU A 232 13.53 21.25 -11.79
CA LEU A 232 14.87 21.59 -11.35
C LEU A 232 15.62 20.33 -10.88
N THR A 233 16.88 20.24 -11.27
CA THR A 233 17.80 19.22 -10.76
C THR A 233 18.49 19.71 -9.48
N ARG A 234 18.99 18.79 -8.67
CA ARG A 234 19.65 19.08 -7.39
C ARG A 234 20.75 20.14 -7.52
N ASP A 235 21.52 20.13 -8.61
CA ASP A 235 22.66 21.04 -8.82
C ASP A 235 22.23 22.50 -8.95
N SER A 236 20.97 22.77 -9.26
CA SER A 236 20.41 24.12 -9.40
C SER A 236 19.55 24.56 -8.19
N VAL A 237 19.49 23.73 -7.12
CA VAL A 237 18.64 23.97 -5.96
C VAL A 237 19.49 24.06 -4.72
N HIS A 238 19.21 25.05 -3.88
CA HIS A 238 19.74 25.09 -2.53
C HIS A 238 18.70 24.50 -1.56
N VAL A 239 19.16 24.06 -0.38
CA VAL A 239 18.29 23.55 0.66
C VAL A 239 18.56 24.27 1.99
N ALA A 240 17.51 24.50 2.74
CA ALA A 240 17.60 24.96 4.12
C ALA A 240 16.93 23.94 5.04
N ILE A 241 17.54 23.71 6.19
CA ILE A 241 17.01 22.93 7.31
C ILE A 241 16.82 23.89 8.48
N ASN A 242 15.61 23.99 9.01
CA ASN A 242 15.28 24.88 10.13
C ASN A 242 15.78 26.31 9.92
N ASP A 243 15.52 26.87 8.73
CA ASP A 243 15.91 28.22 8.29
C ASP A 243 17.41 28.46 8.09
N VAL A 244 18.24 27.41 8.15
CA VAL A 244 19.68 27.50 7.92
C VAL A 244 20.05 26.75 6.64
N TYR A 245 20.84 27.38 5.77
CA TYR A 245 21.35 26.70 4.57
C TYR A 245 22.12 25.43 4.96
N ALA A 246 21.85 24.36 4.28
CA ALA A 246 22.46 23.05 4.49
C ALA A 246 23.09 22.50 3.23
N SER A 247 24.04 21.59 3.40
CA SER A 247 24.62 20.81 2.31
C SER A 247 23.77 19.56 2.04
N TRP A 248 23.90 19.00 0.84
CA TRP A 248 23.14 17.83 0.42
C TRP A 248 23.50 16.53 1.17
N ASP A 249 24.61 16.52 1.90
CA ASP A 249 25.08 15.45 2.77
C ASP A 249 24.65 15.62 4.24
N ALA A 250 23.88 16.68 4.56
CA ALA A 250 23.36 16.89 5.89
C ALA A 250 22.45 15.74 6.33
N VAL A 251 22.61 15.35 7.59
CA VAL A 251 21.80 14.31 8.22
C VAL A 251 20.54 14.97 8.80
N LEU A 252 19.38 14.50 8.33
CA LEU A 252 18.09 14.96 8.81
C LEU A 252 17.75 14.34 10.17
N GLN A 253 17.07 15.12 10.99
CA GLN A 253 16.52 14.68 12.27
C GLN A 253 14.99 14.72 12.22
N PRO A 254 14.31 13.85 12.98
CA PRO A 254 12.87 13.93 13.14
C PRO A 254 12.43 15.34 13.59
N GLY A 255 11.39 15.84 12.93
CA GLY A 255 10.85 17.18 13.18
C GLY A 255 11.53 18.30 12.41
N ASP A 256 12.61 18.03 11.66
CA ASP A 256 13.25 19.04 10.82
C ASP A 256 12.27 19.62 9.79
N ARG A 257 12.45 20.91 9.52
CA ARG A 257 11.74 21.66 8.50
C ARG A 257 12.66 21.93 7.32
N LEU A 258 12.31 21.38 6.15
CA LEU A 258 13.06 21.48 4.92
C LEU A 258 12.43 22.48 3.97
N VAL A 259 13.27 23.27 3.32
CA VAL A 259 12.89 24.19 2.25
C VAL A 259 13.80 23.99 1.05
N PHE A 260 13.22 23.67 -0.10
CA PHE A 260 13.95 23.68 -1.37
C PHE A 260 13.89 25.08 -1.99
N ILE A 261 15.04 25.67 -2.24
CA ILE A 261 15.21 27.04 -2.69
C ILE A 261 15.64 27.03 -4.15
N PRO A 262 14.78 27.45 -5.08
CA PRO A 262 15.15 27.53 -6.49
C PRO A 262 16.20 28.64 -6.70
N PRO A 263 16.95 28.59 -7.80
CA PRO A 263 17.84 29.68 -8.17
C PRO A 263 17.03 30.97 -8.28
N VAL A 264 17.57 32.06 -7.75
CA VAL A 264 16.96 33.38 -7.95
C VAL A 264 16.99 33.70 -9.44
N SER A 265 15.84 33.92 -10.06
CA SER A 265 15.79 34.46 -11.40
C SER A 265 16.45 35.84 -11.33
N GLY A 266 17.68 35.93 -11.83
CA GLY A 266 18.39 37.20 -11.91
C GLY A 266 17.51 38.23 -12.62
N GLY A 267 17.30 39.36 -11.98
CA GLY A 267 16.69 40.53 -12.59
C GLY A 267 17.59 41.09 -13.69
#